data_e5dd5844ab1c15d4c86e0192bcd28f96
#
_entry.id   e5dd5844ab1c15d4c86e0192bcd28f96
#
_cell.length_a   1.000
_cell.length_b   1.000
_cell.length_c   1.000
_cell.angle_alpha   90.00
_cell.angle_beta   90.00
_cell.angle_gamma   90.00
#
_symmetry.space_group_name_H-M   'P 1'
#
loop_
_entity.id
_entity.type
_entity.pdbx_description
1 polymer ?
#
loop_
_entity_poly.entity_id
_entity_poly.type
_entity_poly.pdbx_seq_one_letter_code
_entity_poly.pdbx_strand_id
1 'polypeptide(L)'
;MEELREDHDDGTVARVAAIDIAKASGMVCLRVPHDIIDGRRIQQVWNVASTTNAILELGDKLVCQGVERVVMEATGSYWRPFFYLLEARGLDCWLVNARDVKNVPGRPKTDKLDAVWLAKLAERGMVRASFVPPKPVRQLRDFTRTRTVFVQERTRHKHRVDKALQDAQIKLSGAVSDLFGMSGRAMLDAMVAGERNPRALANLAKGSLVKKKPALIEALTGQFEDHHARLLHVLLATVDHLTAQVQELDRLIARTLEEVTTRCDGPGAGPSTRGVNARVLAEKLDAAPGSGRPPRRSSSPRSART
;
A
#
# COMPACT_ATOMS: atom_id res chain seq x y z
N MET A 1 17.76 -5.48 39.79
CA MET A 1 18.72 -5.68 38.68
C MET A 1 18.08 -6.70 37.76
N GLU A 2 17.51 -6.24 36.69
CA GLU A 2 16.84 -7.08 35.69
C GLU A 2 17.94 -7.53 34.72
N GLU A 3 18.25 -8.82 34.69
CA GLU A 3 19.20 -9.41 33.75
C GLU A 3 18.54 -9.39 32.34
N LEU A 4 18.95 -8.43 31.53
CA LEU A 4 18.67 -8.46 30.08
C LEU A 4 19.49 -9.63 29.52
N ARG A 5 18.80 -10.75 29.23
CA ARG A 5 19.34 -11.80 28.39
C ARG A 5 19.44 -11.23 26.96
N GLU A 6 20.64 -10.83 26.58
CA GLU A 6 21.01 -10.69 25.19
C GLU A 6 21.03 -12.10 24.60
N ASP A 7 20.05 -12.45 23.77
CA ASP A 7 20.15 -13.60 22.87
C ASP A 7 21.27 -13.28 21.86
N HIS A 8 22.50 -13.60 22.23
CA HIS A 8 23.63 -13.67 21.32
C HIS A 8 23.43 -14.91 20.42
N ASP A 9 22.60 -14.75 19.40
CA ASP A 9 22.79 -15.49 18.17
C ASP A 9 24.07 -14.90 17.55
N ASP A 10 25.18 -15.65 17.58
CA ASP A 10 26.50 -15.24 17.06
C ASP A 10 26.53 -14.93 15.57
N GLY A 11 25.39 -14.74 14.94
CA GLY A 11 25.08 -14.10 13.65
C GLY A 11 25.98 -14.46 12.45
N THR A 12 26.90 -15.39 12.64
CA THR A 12 27.82 -15.84 11.60
C THR A 12 27.12 -16.82 10.67
N VAL A 13 26.97 -16.42 9.41
CA VAL A 13 26.32 -17.24 8.37
C VAL A 13 27.40 -17.89 7.52
N ALA A 14 27.37 -19.21 7.42
CA ALA A 14 28.43 -19.94 6.71
C ALA A 14 28.30 -19.78 5.17
N ARG A 15 27.10 -19.75 4.62
CA ARG A 15 26.82 -19.70 3.19
C ARG A 15 25.95 -18.49 2.87
N VAL A 16 26.56 -17.42 2.34
CA VAL A 16 25.90 -16.14 2.12
C VAL A 16 26.03 -15.69 0.67
N ALA A 17 24.96 -15.11 0.15
CA ALA A 17 25.01 -14.33 -1.09
C ALA A 17 24.64 -12.86 -0.79
N ALA A 18 25.29 -11.93 -1.49
CA ALA A 18 24.95 -10.52 -1.45
C ALA A 18 24.69 -10.00 -2.86
N ILE A 19 23.74 -9.08 -2.98
CA ILE A 19 23.36 -8.51 -4.27
C ILE A 19 23.37 -6.99 -4.14
N ASP A 20 24.26 -6.35 -4.91
CA ASP A 20 24.20 -4.91 -5.14
C ASP A 20 23.32 -4.66 -6.38
N ILE A 21 22.18 -3.97 -6.16
CA ILE A 21 21.09 -3.92 -7.14
C ILE A 21 21.06 -2.57 -7.85
N ALA A 22 21.15 -2.62 -9.18
CA ALA A 22 20.90 -1.52 -10.11
C ALA A 22 19.56 -1.70 -10.85
N LYS A 23 19.17 -0.74 -11.68
CA LYS A 23 17.92 -0.75 -12.45
C LYS A 23 17.82 -1.95 -13.41
N ALA A 24 18.91 -2.27 -14.12
CA ALA A 24 18.91 -3.28 -15.19
C ALA A 24 19.51 -4.62 -14.75
N SER A 25 20.25 -4.66 -13.65
CA SER A 25 20.97 -5.86 -13.20
C SER A 25 21.30 -5.79 -11.72
N GLY A 26 21.76 -6.93 -11.17
CA GLY A 26 22.34 -7.02 -9.83
C GLY A 26 23.72 -7.66 -9.89
N MET A 27 24.70 -7.07 -9.19
CA MET A 27 26.00 -7.68 -8.98
C MET A 27 25.90 -8.64 -7.80
N VAL A 28 26.07 -9.92 -8.07
CA VAL A 28 25.95 -10.99 -7.06
C VAL A 28 27.34 -11.39 -6.58
N CYS A 29 27.51 -11.46 -5.26
CA CYS A 29 28.67 -12.07 -4.63
C CYS A 29 28.21 -13.27 -3.79
N LEU A 30 28.65 -14.46 -4.14
CA LEU A 30 28.48 -15.69 -3.37
C LEU A 30 29.74 -15.98 -2.56
N ARG A 31 29.56 -16.24 -1.27
CA ARG A 31 30.65 -16.66 -0.35
C ARG A 31 30.23 -17.91 0.38
N VAL A 32 30.99 -18.98 0.17
CA VAL A 32 30.76 -20.30 0.80
C VAL A 32 32.06 -20.86 1.36
N PRO A 33 32.03 -21.75 2.37
CA PRO A 33 33.21 -22.46 2.84
C PRO A 33 33.88 -23.21 1.68
N HIS A 34 35.19 -23.37 1.77
CA HIS A 34 35.93 -24.24 0.85
C HIS A 34 35.81 -25.69 1.34
N ASP A 35 35.45 -26.61 0.44
CA ASP A 35 35.12 -28.00 0.79
C ASP A 35 36.31 -28.81 1.37
N ILE A 36 37.56 -28.39 1.07
CA ILE A 36 38.77 -29.17 1.45
C ILE A 36 39.64 -28.40 2.45
N ILE A 37 39.70 -27.07 2.37
CA ILE A 37 40.63 -26.24 3.16
C ILE A 37 39.83 -25.49 4.23
N ASP A 38 40.00 -25.92 5.47
CA ASP A 38 39.36 -25.27 6.61
C ASP A 38 39.76 -23.78 6.73
N GLY A 39 38.80 -22.94 7.10
CA GLY A 39 38.98 -21.50 7.21
C GLY A 39 39.09 -20.71 5.89
N ARG A 40 39.19 -21.42 4.74
CA ARG A 40 39.21 -20.76 3.42
C ARG A 40 37.80 -20.59 2.87
N ARG A 41 37.54 -19.48 2.15
CA ARG A 41 36.28 -19.18 1.50
C ARG A 41 36.41 -19.21 -0.02
N ILE A 42 35.43 -19.81 -0.69
CA ILE A 42 35.20 -19.64 -2.12
C ILE A 42 34.36 -18.38 -2.30
N GLN A 43 34.82 -17.49 -3.17
CA GLN A 43 34.14 -16.25 -3.51
C GLN A 43 33.93 -16.20 -5.02
N GLN A 44 32.68 -16.07 -5.45
CA GLN A 44 32.30 -15.89 -6.85
C GLN A 44 31.53 -14.58 -7.01
N VAL A 45 31.85 -13.81 -8.06
CA VAL A 45 31.17 -12.54 -8.34
C VAL A 45 30.76 -12.50 -9.82
N TRP A 46 29.49 -12.25 -10.07
CA TRP A 46 28.95 -12.15 -11.45
C TRP A 46 27.76 -11.20 -11.50
N ASN A 47 27.41 -10.76 -12.71
CA ASN A 47 26.26 -9.91 -12.94
C ASN A 47 25.05 -10.75 -13.36
N VAL A 48 23.85 -10.37 -12.88
CA VAL A 48 22.56 -11.01 -13.19
C VAL A 48 21.60 -9.95 -13.69
N ALA A 49 20.96 -10.18 -14.83
CA ALA A 49 19.96 -9.26 -15.35
C ALA A 49 18.72 -9.20 -14.43
N SER A 50 18.11 -8.02 -14.30
CA SER A 50 16.87 -7.83 -13.49
C SER A 50 15.61 -8.40 -14.18
N THR A 51 15.76 -9.44 -15.01
CA THR A 51 14.65 -10.16 -15.64
C THR A 51 14.19 -11.33 -14.76
N THR A 52 12.92 -11.66 -14.85
CA THR A 52 12.33 -12.75 -14.03
C THR A 52 13.09 -14.06 -14.19
N ASN A 53 13.38 -14.48 -15.44
CA ASN A 53 14.06 -15.74 -15.70
C ASN A 53 15.49 -15.77 -15.13
N ALA A 54 16.27 -14.71 -15.34
CA ALA A 54 17.63 -14.63 -14.81
C ALA A 54 17.66 -14.66 -13.26
N ILE A 55 16.67 -14.03 -12.60
CA ILE A 55 16.55 -14.07 -11.14
C ILE A 55 16.10 -15.45 -10.65
N LEU A 56 15.24 -16.16 -11.38
CA LEU A 56 14.85 -17.51 -11.04
C LEU A 56 16.02 -18.50 -11.17
N GLU A 57 16.80 -18.40 -12.26
CA GLU A 57 18.04 -19.17 -12.44
C GLU A 57 19.06 -18.87 -11.32
N LEU A 58 19.20 -17.60 -10.93
CA LEU A 58 20.00 -17.25 -9.77
C LEU A 58 19.48 -17.94 -8.51
N GLY A 59 18.16 -17.91 -8.24
CA GLY A 59 17.55 -18.56 -7.09
C GLY A 59 17.86 -20.06 -7.04
N ASP A 60 17.69 -20.75 -8.15
CA ASP A 60 18.00 -22.18 -8.28
C ASP A 60 19.49 -22.45 -8.00
N LYS A 61 20.40 -21.64 -8.54
CA LYS A 61 21.83 -21.73 -8.27
C LYS A 61 22.16 -21.54 -6.80
N LEU A 62 21.55 -20.53 -6.14
CA LEU A 62 21.78 -20.25 -4.71
C LEU A 62 21.25 -21.37 -3.80
N VAL A 63 20.09 -21.93 -4.13
CA VAL A 63 19.55 -23.10 -3.42
C VAL A 63 20.47 -24.31 -3.58
N CYS A 64 20.95 -24.62 -4.79
CA CYS A 64 21.89 -25.71 -5.04
C CYS A 64 23.22 -25.54 -4.30
N GLN A 65 23.66 -24.30 -4.06
CA GLN A 65 24.87 -23.99 -3.27
C GLN A 65 24.60 -23.98 -1.75
N GLY A 66 23.38 -24.28 -1.32
CA GLY A 66 22.98 -24.31 0.08
C GLY A 66 23.09 -22.95 0.77
N VAL A 67 22.82 -21.85 0.05
CA VAL A 67 22.89 -20.50 0.60
C VAL A 67 21.85 -20.34 1.70
N GLU A 68 22.31 -19.97 2.89
CA GLU A 68 21.49 -19.78 4.08
C GLU A 68 20.83 -18.39 4.09
N ARG A 69 21.54 -17.37 3.57
CA ARG A 69 21.06 -15.98 3.59
C ARG A 69 21.44 -15.22 2.32
N VAL A 70 20.47 -14.47 1.80
CA VAL A 70 20.70 -13.54 0.68
C VAL A 70 20.48 -12.12 1.17
N VAL A 71 21.53 -11.30 1.12
CA VAL A 71 21.48 -9.90 1.55
C VAL A 71 21.49 -8.97 0.35
N MET A 72 20.61 -7.98 0.34
CA MET A 72 20.53 -7.00 -0.75
C MET A 72 20.36 -5.58 -0.22
N GLU A 73 21.04 -4.61 -0.88
CA GLU A 73 20.95 -3.20 -0.51
C GLU A 73 19.65 -2.59 -1.07
N ALA A 74 18.94 -1.81 -0.24
CA ALA A 74 17.72 -1.12 -0.62
C ALA A 74 18.03 0.11 -1.48
N THR A 75 18.01 -0.03 -2.80
CA THR A 75 18.13 1.08 -3.75
C THR A 75 16.79 1.29 -4.48
N GLY A 76 16.07 2.37 -4.16
CA GLY A 76 14.77 2.69 -4.73
C GLY A 76 13.77 1.52 -4.60
N SER A 77 13.15 1.12 -5.72
CA SER A 77 12.22 -0.03 -5.80
C SER A 77 12.80 -1.23 -6.56
N TYR A 78 14.05 -1.15 -7.03
CA TYR A 78 14.66 -2.16 -7.89
C TYR A 78 14.96 -3.48 -7.18
N TRP A 79 15.03 -3.47 -5.86
CA TRP A 79 15.21 -4.68 -5.04
C TRP A 79 14.00 -5.63 -5.07
N ARG A 80 12.80 -5.14 -5.38
CA ARG A 80 11.55 -5.92 -5.28
C ARG A 80 11.55 -7.20 -6.13
N PRO A 81 11.91 -7.19 -7.42
CA PRO A 81 11.97 -8.40 -8.22
C PRO A 81 12.91 -9.46 -7.63
N PHE A 82 14.12 -9.05 -7.23
CA PHE A 82 15.08 -9.95 -6.61
C PHE A 82 14.53 -10.52 -5.29
N PHE A 83 14.11 -9.68 -4.39
CA PHE A 83 13.61 -10.10 -3.09
C PHE A 83 12.42 -11.07 -3.21
N TYR A 84 11.42 -10.70 -4.00
CA TYR A 84 10.18 -11.46 -4.06
C TYR A 84 10.34 -12.81 -4.77
N LEU A 85 11.18 -12.89 -5.79
CA LEU A 85 11.44 -14.13 -6.51
C LEU A 85 12.34 -15.08 -5.71
N LEU A 86 13.36 -14.55 -5.02
CA LEU A 86 14.24 -15.35 -4.17
C LEU A 86 13.53 -15.80 -2.88
N GLU A 87 12.72 -14.93 -2.25
CA GLU A 87 11.84 -15.30 -1.14
C GLU A 87 10.88 -16.44 -1.52
N ALA A 88 10.31 -16.40 -2.72
CA ALA A 88 9.43 -17.43 -3.23
C ALA A 88 10.13 -18.79 -3.48
N ARG A 89 11.47 -18.80 -3.61
CA ARG A 89 12.31 -20.01 -3.68
C ARG A 89 12.71 -20.54 -2.30
N GLY A 90 12.22 -19.92 -1.21
CA GLY A 90 12.48 -20.33 0.16
C GLY A 90 13.81 -19.83 0.74
N LEU A 91 14.49 -18.90 0.05
CA LEU A 91 15.73 -18.28 0.54
C LEU A 91 15.43 -17.25 1.63
N ASP A 92 16.25 -17.22 2.70
CA ASP A 92 16.20 -16.16 3.72
C ASP A 92 16.76 -14.86 3.14
N CYS A 93 15.85 -13.95 2.72
CA CYS A 93 16.19 -12.70 2.06
C CYS A 93 16.18 -11.54 3.04
N TRP A 94 17.29 -10.84 3.14
CA TRP A 94 17.46 -9.66 3.97
C TRP A 94 17.65 -8.41 3.11
N LEU A 95 16.76 -7.44 3.29
CA LEU A 95 16.91 -6.12 2.72
C LEU A 95 17.61 -5.23 3.75
N VAL A 96 18.74 -4.63 3.40
CA VAL A 96 19.50 -3.77 4.30
C VAL A 96 19.49 -2.32 3.82
N ASN A 97 19.58 -1.38 4.76
CA ASN A 97 19.61 0.02 4.43
C ASN A 97 21.01 0.43 3.97
N ALA A 98 21.10 1.13 2.85
CA ALA A 98 22.34 1.68 2.31
C ALA A 98 23.15 2.54 3.31
N ARG A 99 22.47 3.22 4.25
CA ARG A 99 23.14 4.02 5.30
C ARG A 99 23.92 3.17 6.27
N ASP A 100 23.36 2.02 6.67
CA ASP A 100 24.00 1.14 7.65
C ASP A 100 25.25 0.47 7.05
N VAL A 101 25.20 0.13 5.77
CA VAL A 101 26.33 -0.44 5.03
C VAL A 101 27.43 0.59 4.76
N LYS A 102 27.07 1.85 4.50
CA LYS A 102 28.00 2.95 4.20
C LYS A 102 28.80 3.45 5.41
N ASN A 103 28.23 3.30 6.60
CA ASN A 103 28.86 3.79 7.83
C ASN A 103 29.99 2.89 8.36
N VAL A 104 30.23 1.72 7.74
CA VAL A 104 31.32 0.82 8.14
C VAL A 104 32.61 1.26 7.47
N PRO A 105 33.70 1.55 8.23
CA PRO A 105 34.99 1.97 7.69
C PRO A 105 35.60 0.94 6.74
N GLY A 106 36.29 1.39 5.67
CA GLY A 106 37.05 0.50 4.77
C GLY A 106 36.29 0.06 3.51
N ARG A 107 35.18 0.71 3.14
CA ARG A 107 34.41 0.41 1.94
C ARG A 107 35.18 0.75 0.65
N PRO A 108 35.36 -0.22 -0.26
CA PRO A 108 35.88 0.02 -1.61
C PRO A 108 34.84 0.76 -2.50
N LYS A 109 35.27 1.35 -3.62
CA LYS A 109 34.42 2.23 -4.46
C LYS A 109 34.05 1.62 -5.84
N THR A 110 33.74 0.33 -5.94
CA THR A 110 33.28 -0.26 -7.21
C THR A 110 32.14 -1.24 -6.96
N ASP A 111 31.19 -1.37 -7.88
CA ASP A 111 30.01 -2.23 -7.76
C ASP A 111 30.36 -3.70 -7.40
N LYS A 112 31.43 -4.24 -8.00
CA LYS A 112 31.93 -5.59 -7.67
C LYS A 112 32.39 -5.68 -6.22
N LEU A 113 33.11 -4.66 -5.77
CA LEU A 113 33.64 -4.61 -4.40
C LEU A 113 32.54 -4.28 -3.40
N ASP A 114 31.47 -3.57 -3.81
CA ASP A 114 30.32 -3.29 -2.98
C ASP A 114 29.53 -4.57 -2.68
N ALA A 115 29.28 -5.43 -3.67
CA ALA A 115 28.68 -6.74 -3.45
C ALA A 115 29.54 -7.66 -2.55
N VAL A 116 30.85 -7.67 -2.77
CA VAL A 116 31.81 -8.42 -1.93
C VAL A 116 31.81 -7.89 -0.49
N TRP A 117 31.79 -6.58 -0.33
CA TRP A 117 31.75 -5.94 0.97
C TRP A 117 30.47 -6.29 1.72
N LEU A 118 29.33 -6.17 1.06
CA LEU A 118 28.05 -6.53 1.62
C LEU A 118 27.99 -8.01 2.05
N ALA A 119 28.56 -8.92 1.24
CA ALA A 119 28.64 -10.33 1.58
C ALA A 119 29.52 -10.59 2.81
N LYS A 120 30.65 -9.89 2.95
CA LYS A 120 31.50 -9.98 4.14
C LYS A 120 30.82 -9.47 5.42
N LEU A 121 30.06 -8.39 5.32
CA LEU A 121 29.30 -7.85 6.46
C LEU A 121 28.18 -8.80 6.87
N ALA A 122 27.49 -9.39 5.88
CA ALA A 122 26.42 -10.37 6.11
C ALA A 122 26.94 -11.64 6.78
N GLU A 123 28.09 -12.14 6.34
CA GLU A 123 28.78 -13.30 6.90
C GLU A 123 29.12 -13.12 8.40
N ARG A 124 29.49 -11.90 8.77
CA ARG A 124 29.89 -11.55 10.14
C ARG A 124 28.73 -11.09 11.03
N GLY A 125 27.49 -11.18 10.56
CA GLY A 125 26.34 -10.67 11.32
C GLY A 125 26.29 -9.14 11.50
N MET A 126 27.09 -8.37 10.73
CA MET A 126 27.24 -6.92 10.89
C MET A 126 26.16 -6.12 10.14
N VAL A 127 25.12 -6.75 9.61
CA VAL A 127 24.01 -6.12 8.92
C VAL A 127 22.70 -6.37 9.66
N ARG A 128 21.81 -5.40 9.61
CA ARG A 128 20.44 -5.52 10.14
C ARG A 128 19.43 -5.55 9.01
N ALA A 129 18.53 -6.54 9.06
CA ALA A 129 17.44 -6.62 8.09
C ALA A 129 16.43 -5.49 8.32
N SER A 130 16.06 -4.81 7.24
CA SER A 130 14.88 -3.97 7.22
C SER A 130 13.63 -4.85 7.17
N PHE A 131 12.59 -4.46 7.89
CA PHE A 131 11.33 -5.21 7.86
C PHE A 131 10.67 -5.12 6.48
N VAL A 132 10.59 -6.24 5.79
CA VAL A 132 9.79 -6.41 4.57
C VAL A 132 8.52 -7.17 4.93
N PRO A 133 7.32 -6.56 4.80
CA PRO A 133 6.08 -7.24 5.17
C PRO A 133 5.85 -8.52 4.36
N PRO A 134 5.20 -9.55 4.93
CA PRO A 134 4.78 -10.75 4.19
C PRO A 134 3.91 -10.41 2.97
N LYS A 135 3.89 -11.29 1.96
CA LYS A 135 3.17 -11.08 0.69
C LYS A 135 1.71 -10.59 0.86
N PRO A 136 0.87 -11.17 1.72
CA PRO A 136 -0.51 -10.70 1.89
C PRO A 136 -0.60 -9.26 2.42
N VAL A 137 0.31 -8.90 3.33
CA VAL A 137 0.38 -7.52 3.87
C VAL A 137 0.85 -6.53 2.80
N ARG A 138 1.77 -6.95 1.91
CA ARG A 138 2.18 -6.12 0.76
C ARG A 138 1.01 -5.86 -0.18
N GLN A 139 0.24 -6.89 -0.53
CA GLN A 139 -0.97 -6.77 -1.36
C GLN A 139 -2.00 -5.83 -0.73
N LEU A 140 -2.26 -5.99 0.55
CA LEU A 140 -3.16 -5.12 1.30
C LEU A 140 -2.71 -3.64 1.29
N ARG A 141 -1.41 -3.39 1.41
CA ARG A 141 -0.84 -2.03 1.31
C ARG A 141 -1.03 -1.43 -0.08
N ASP A 142 -0.92 -2.21 -1.14
CA ASP A 142 -1.14 -1.73 -2.51
C ASP A 142 -2.60 -1.35 -2.73
N PHE A 143 -3.56 -2.18 -2.28
CA PHE A 143 -4.99 -1.89 -2.36
C PHE A 143 -5.37 -0.64 -1.54
N THR A 144 -4.91 -0.54 -0.29
CA THR A 144 -5.24 0.59 0.58
C THR A 144 -4.66 1.91 0.08
N ARG A 145 -3.44 1.91 -0.46
CA ARG A 145 -2.83 3.10 -1.08
C ARG A 145 -3.58 3.54 -2.32
N THR A 146 -3.90 2.60 -3.22
CA THR A 146 -4.67 2.89 -4.44
C THR A 146 -6.05 3.44 -4.08
N ARG A 147 -6.72 2.82 -3.09
CA ARG A 147 -8.00 3.31 -2.57
C ARG A 147 -7.92 4.76 -2.07
N THR A 148 -6.88 5.07 -1.31
CA THR A 148 -6.67 6.44 -0.80
C THR A 148 -6.53 7.45 -1.93
N VAL A 149 -5.76 7.13 -2.98
CA VAL A 149 -5.62 7.97 -4.17
C VAL A 149 -6.98 8.18 -4.85
N PHE A 150 -7.75 7.11 -5.08
CA PHE A 150 -9.06 7.21 -5.76
C PHE A 150 -10.09 8.01 -4.94
N VAL A 151 -10.07 7.88 -3.62
CA VAL A 151 -10.91 8.72 -2.73
C VAL A 151 -10.54 10.20 -2.85
N GLN A 152 -9.26 10.53 -2.90
CA GLN A 152 -8.79 11.90 -3.08
C GLN A 152 -9.17 12.45 -4.47
N GLU A 153 -9.00 11.68 -5.53
CA GLU A 153 -9.40 12.06 -6.89
C GLU A 153 -10.90 12.26 -6.99
N ARG A 154 -11.71 11.36 -6.43
CA ARG A 154 -13.16 11.50 -6.36
C ARG A 154 -13.55 12.81 -5.66
N THR A 155 -12.90 13.13 -4.55
CA THR A 155 -13.14 14.38 -3.83
C THR A 155 -12.80 15.61 -4.67
N ARG A 156 -11.69 15.58 -5.40
CA ARG A 156 -11.32 16.65 -6.35
C ARG A 156 -12.38 16.84 -7.44
N HIS A 157 -12.93 15.74 -7.98
CA HIS A 157 -13.99 15.80 -8.99
C HIS A 157 -15.32 16.30 -8.40
N LYS A 158 -15.67 15.93 -7.17
CA LYS A 158 -16.80 16.51 -6.45
C LYS A 158 -16.69 18.03 -6.30
N HIS A 159 -15.51 18.53 -5.97
CA HIS A 159 -15.28 19.99 -5.92
C HIS A 159 -15.38 20.64 -7.30
N ARG A 160 -14.98 19.96 -8.38
CA ARG A 160 -15.17 20.49 -9.74
C ARG A 160 -16.62 20.59 -10.12
N VAL A 161 -17.48 19.64 -9.70
CA VAL A 161 -18.94 19.73 -9.87
C VAL A 161 -19.48 20.97 -9.17
N ASP A 162 -19.13 21.19 -7.91
CA ASP A 162 -19.56 22.37 -7.17
C ASP A 162 -19.11 23.67 -7.84
N LYS A 163 -17.88 23.70 -8.33
CA LYS A 163 -17.34 24.84 -9.06
C LYS A 163 -18.10 25.11 -10.36
N ALA A 164 -18.44 24.08 -11.13
CA ALA A 164 -19.25 24.22 -12.36
C ALA A 164 -20.67 24.76 -12.08
N LEU A 165 -21.24 24.40 -10.93
CA LEU A 165 -22.51 24.98 -10.49
C LEU A 165 -22.35 26.46 -10.10
N GLN A 166 -21.28 26.81 -9.38
CA GLN A 166 -21.00 28.21 -9.01
C GLN A 166 -20.77 29.10 -10.23
N ASP A 167 -20.09 28.58 -11.26
CA ASP A 167 -19.92 29.31 -12.55
C ASP A 167 -21.28 29.58 -13.21
N ALA A 168 -22.24 28.66 -13.08
CA ALA A 168 -23.63 28.84 -13.49
C ALA A 168 -24.49 29.67 -12.50
N GLN A 169 -23.89 30.26 -11.49
CA GLN A 169 -24.54 31.04 -10.42
C GLN A 169 -25.48 30.22 -9.52
N ILE A 170 -25.35 28.90 -9.51
CA ILE A 170 -26.11 28.00 -8.68
C ILE A 170 -25.35 27.67 -7.39
N LYS A 171 -25.97 27.94 -6.25
CA LYS A 171 -25.36 27.78 -4.92
C LYS A 171 -25.99 26.59 -4.16
N LEU A 172 -26.19 25.47 -4.84
CA LEU A 172 -26.88 24.31 -4.29
C LEU A 172 -26.16 23.71 -3.06
N SER A 173 -24.80 23.73 -3.04
CA SER A 173 -24.01 23.26 -1.90
C SER A 173 -24.25 24.03 -0.59
N GLY A 174 -24.74 25.26 -0.66
CA GLY A 174 -25.15 26.03 0.52
C GLY A 174 -26.53 25.63 1.08
N ALA A 175 -27.39 25.04 0.29
CA ALA A 175 -28.75 24.63 0.66
C ALA A 175 -28.84 23.16 1.08
N VAL A 176 -27.96 22.28 0.57
CA VAL A 176 -27.91 20.86 0.86
C VAL A 176 -26.66 20.51 1.69
N SER A 177 -26.78 19.56 2.60
CA SER A 177 -25.63 19.08 3.38
C SER A 177 -24.70 18.17 2.59
N ASP A 178 -25.20 17.46 1.61
CA ASP A 178 -24.44 16.63 0.67
C ASP A 178 -25.00 16.78 -0.75
N LEU A 179 -24.20 17.39 -1.61
CA LEU A 179 -24.52 17.60 -3.02
C LEU A 179 -24.68 16.26 -3.79
N PHE A 180 -23.99 15.22 -3.36
CA PHE A 180 -24.00 13.88 -3.94
C PHE A 180 -24.92 12.90 -3.21
N GLY A 181 -25.63 13.36 -2.19
CA GLY A 181 -26.68 12.61 -1.53
C GLY A 181 -27.92 12.46 -2.43
N MET A 182 -28.88 11.66 -2.01
CA MET A 182 -30.04 11.25 -2.80
C MET A 182 -30.76 12.43 -3.48
N SER A 183 -31.02 13.51 -2.76
CA SER A 183 -31.74 14.68 -3.30
C SER A 183 -30.85 15.55 -4.19
N GLY A 184 -29.62 15.84 -3.74
CA GLY A 184 -28.69 16.63 -4.52
C GLY A 184 -28.35 15.94 -5.85
N ARG A 185 -28.09 14.64 -5.81
CA ARG A 185 -27.82 13.86 -7.02
C ARG A 185 -29.01 13.85 -7.99
N ALA A 186 -30.22 13.67 -7.51
CA ALA A 186 -31.41 13.70 -8.37
C ALA A 186 -31.59 15.08 -9.05
N MET A 187 -31.28 16.17 -8.35
CA MET A 187 -31.31 17.52 -8.94
C MET A 187 -30.24 17.68 -10.01
N LEU A 188 -28.99 17.23 -9.75
CA LEU A 188 -27.90 17.28 -10.74
C LEU A 188 -28.20 16.46 -12.00
N ASP A 189 -28.74 15.25 -11.84
CA ASP A 189 -29.12 14.40 -12.97
C ASP A 189 -30.26 15.01 -13.80
N ALA A 190 -31.24 15.62 -13.14
CA ALA A 190 -32.34 16.34 -13.81
C ALA A 190 -31.82 17.58 -14.59
N MET A 191 -30.84 18.30 -14.03
CA MET A 191 -30.21 19.43 -14.72
C MET A 191 -29.43 18.96 -15.96
N VAL A 192 -28.74 17.84 -15.89
CA VAL A 192 -28.06 17.20 -17.05
C VAL A 192 -29.09 16.77 -18.08
N ALA A 193 -30.25 16.26 -17.65
CA ALA A 193 -31.35 15.84 -18.54
C ALA A 193 -32.13 17.01 -19.19
N GLY A 194 -31.77 18.25 -18.87
CA GLY A 194 -32.35 19.43 -19.47
C GLY A 194 -33.38 20.20 -18.62
N GLU A 195 -33.63 19.76 -17.38
CA GLU A 195 -34.51 20.52 -16.48
C GLU A 195 -33.84 21.84 -16.06
N ARG A 196 -34.55 22.96 -16.22
CA ARG A 196 -34.06 24.31 -15.88
C ARG A 196 -34.96 25.03 -14.89
N ASN A 197 -36.15 24.48 -14.61
CA ASN A 197 -37.10 25.13 -13.70
C ASN A 197 -36.67 24.87 -12.24
N PRO A 198 -36.28 25.91 -11.44
CA PRO A 198 -35.87 25.72 -10.05
C PRO A 198 -36.95 25.08 -9.18
N ARG A 199 -38.24 25.30 -9.46
CA ARG A 199 -39.33 24.71 -8.69
C ARG A 199 -39.46 23.22 -8.99
N ALA A 200 -39.31 22.80 -10.26
CA ALA A 200 -39.31 21.39 -10.65
C ALA A 200 -38.12 20.66 -9.98
N LEU A 201 -36.92 21.23 -10.06
CA LEU A 201 -35.72 20.69 -9.41
C LEU A 201 -35.88 20.58 -7.88
N ALA A 202 -36.41 21.63 -7.21
CA ALA A 202 -36.65 21.61 -5.77
C ALA A 202 -37.68 20.56 -5.35
N ASN A 203 -38.59 20.15 -6.23
CA ASN A 203 -39.55 19.08 -5.95
C ASN A 203 -38.92 17.68 -5.89
N LEU A 204 -37.69 17.50 -6.36
CA LEU A 204 -36.92 16.27 -6.22
C LEU A 204 -36.35 16.08 -4.80
N ALA A 205 -36.50 17.08 -3.92
CA ALA A 205 -36.06 16.99 -2.52
C ALA A 205 -36.78 15.87 -1.78
N LYS A 206 -36.02 15.10 -0.98
CA LYS A 206 -36.52 14.00 -0.16
C LYS A 206 -36.14 14.20 1.31
N GLY A 207 -36.91 13.56 2.19
CA GLY A 207 -36.66 13.61 3.65
C GLY A 207 -36.75 15.02 4.24
N SER A 208 -35.78 15.40 5.04
CA SER A 208 -35.76 16.72 5.72
C SER A 208 -35.61 17.91 4.76
N LEU A 209 -35.07 17.71 3.57
CA LEU A 209 -34.91 18.77 2.57
C LEU A 209 -36.22 19.25 1.97
N VAL A 210 -37.32 18.48 2.08
CA VAL A 210 -38.65 18.91 1.64
C VAL A 210 -39.10 20.19 2.34
N LYS A 211 -38.73 20.34 3.64
CA LYS A 211 -39.03 21.55 4.43
C LYS A 211 -38.25 22.77 3.98
N LYS A 212 -37.16 22.58 3.21
CA LYS A 212 -36.28 23.64 2.74
C LYS A 212 -36.53 24.04 1.26
N LYS A 213 -37.66 23.64 0.66
CA LYS A 213 -37.97 23.92 -0.75
C LYS A 213 -37.82 25.40 -1.12
N PRO A 214 -38.26 26.40 -0.35
CA PRO A 214 -38.05 27.79 -0.71
C PRO A 214 -36.54 28.16 -0.87
N ALA A 215 -35.71 27.71 0.06
CA ALA A 215 -34.26 27.93 -0.01
C ALA A 215 -33.61 27.15 -1.17
N LEU A 216 -34.13 25.97 -1.52
CA LEU A 216 -33.66 25.21 -2.69
C LEU A 216 -34.01 25.90 -3.99
N ILE A 217 -35.21 26.48 -4.12
CA ILE A 217 -35.62 27.25 -5.30
C ILE A 217 -34.66 28.44 -5.51
N GLU A 218 -34.35 29.18 -4.45
CA GLU A 218 -33.42 30.31 -4.50
C GLU A 218 -32.00 29.83 -4.90
N ALA A 219 -31.51 28.76 -4.26
CA ALA A 219 -30.18 28.21 -4.54
C ALA A 219 -30.03 27.61 -5.95
N LEU A 220 -31.12 27.16 -6.56
CA LEU A 220 -31.18 26.61 -7.92
C LEU A 220 -31.47 27.66 -8.99
N THR A 221 -31.73 28.90 -8.59
CA THR A 221 -31.93 30.01 -9.52
C THR A 221 -30.58 30.54 -9.99
N GLY A 222 -30.28 30.40 -11.29
CA GLY A 222 -29.02 30.83 -11.89
C GLY A 222 -29.08 30.73 -13.42
N GLN A 223 -27.92 30.85 -14.05
CA GLN A 223 -27.78 30.81 -15.53
C GLN A 223 -27.12 29.47 -15.93
N PHE A 224 -27.86 28.38 -15.81
CA PHE A 224 -27.35 27.05 -16.17
C PHE A 224 -27.67 26.76 -17.65
N GLU A 225 -26.62 26.74 -18.45
CA GLU A 225 -26.69 26.56 -19.93
C GLU A 225 -26.29 25.13 -20.33
N ASP A 226 -26.45 24.80 -21.63
CA ASP A 226 -26.18 23.46 -22.16
C ASP A 226 -24.71 23.06 -22.08
N HIS A 227 -23.77 24.01 -22.15
CA HIS A 227 -22.36 23.68 -21.95
C HIS A 227 -22.08 23.25 -20.51
N HIS A 228 -22.75 23.86 -19.49
CA HIS A 228 -22.66 23.43 -18.10
C HIS A 228 -23.25 22.02 -17.93
N ALA A 229 -24.37 21.70 -18.60
CA ALA A 229 -24.97 20.37 -18.54
C ALA A 229 -24.01 19.29 -19.09
N ARG A 230 -23.36 19.57 -20.24
CA ARG A 230 -22.38 18.66 -20.84
C ARG A 230 -21.15 18.45 -19.92
N LEU A 231 -20.62 19.53 -19.35
CA LEU A 231 -19.51 19.48 -18.40
C LEU A 231 -19.90 18.70 -17.14
N LEU A 232 -21.07 19.00 -16.58
CA LEU A 232 -21.59 18.33 -15.40
C LEU A 232 -21.76 16.82 -15.63
N HIS A 233 -22.29 16.44 -16.79
CA HIS A 233 -22.41 15.03 -17.19
C HIS A 233 -21.07 14.27 -17.13
N VAL A 234 -20.03 14.83 -17.74
CA VAL A 234 -18.68 14.23 -17.73
C VAL A 234 -18.11 14.13 -16.31
N LEU A 235 -18.28 15.17 -15.50
CA LEU A 235 -17.79 15.19 -14.12
C LEU A 235 -18.53 14.17 -13.24
N LEU A 236 -19.85 14.06 -13.36
CA LEU A 236 -20.67 13.09 -12.62
C LEU A 236 -20.31 11.66 -13.00
N ALA A 237 -20.16 11.36 -14.29
CA ALA A 237 -19.72 10.05 -14.77
C ALA A 237 -18.35 9.66 -14.18
N THR A 238 -17.42 10.61 -14.08
CA THR A 238 -16.10 10.38 -13.44
C THR A 238 -16.25 10.10 -11.95
N VAL A 239 -17.08 10.84 -11.22
CA VAL A 239 -17.35 10.60 -9.79
C VAL A 239 -17.96 9.22 -9.57
N ASP A 240 -18.89 8.79 -10.43
CA ASP A 240 -19.52 7.48 -10.35
C ASP A 240 -18.52 6.36 -10.63
N HIS A 241 -17.69 6.52 -11.67
CA HIS A 241 -16.62 5.57 -11.98
C HIS A 241 -15.66 5.41 -10.80
N LEU A 242 -15.14 6.50 -10.26
CA LEU A 242 -14.23 6.45 -9.10
C LEU A 242 -14.92 5.85 -7.86
N THR A 243 -16.22 6.08 -7.68
CA THR A 243 -16.99 5.48 -6.57
C THR A 243 -17.08 3.97 -6.72
N ALA A 244 -17.33 3.47 -7.92
CA ALA A 244 -17.35 2.03 -8.21
C ALA A 244 -15.98 1.38 -8.00
N GLN A 245 -14.89 2.06 -8.43
CA GLN A 245 -13.51 1.58 -8.21
C GLN A 245 -13.15 1.52 -6.71
N VAL A 246 -13.53 2.51 -5.92
CA VAL A 246 -13.33 2.49 -4.47
C VAL A 246 -14.08 1.33 -3.82
N GLN A 247 -15.32 1.06 -4.23
CA GLN A 247 -16.10 -0.08 -3.72
C GLN A 247 -15.46 -1.42 -4.08
N GLU A 248 -14.89 -1.55 -5.28
CA GLU A 248 -14.18 -2.77 -5.66
C GLU A 248 -12.90 -2.98 -4.83
N LEU A 249 -12.13 -1.92 -4.59
CA LEU A 249 -10.97 -1.98 -3.70
C LEU A 249 -11.36 -2.32 -2.27
N ASP A 250 -12.51 -1.84 -1.78
CA ASP A 250 -13.03 -2.21 -0.45
C ASP A 250 -13.33 -3.72 -0.36
N ARG A 251 -13.89 -4.32 -1.43
CA ARG A 251 -14.12 -5.78 -1.50
C ARG A 251 -12.81 -6.57 -1.53
N LEU A 252 -11.81 -6.11 -2.31
CA LEU A 252 -10.50 -6.76 -2.38
C LEU A 252 -9.78 -6.69 -1.03
N ILE A 253 -9.83 -5.55 -0.35
CA ILE A 253 -9.27 -5.37 0.99
C ILE A 253 -9.93 -6.34 1.98
N ALA A 254 -11.26 -6.43 1.98
CA ALA A 254 -11.99 -7.32 2.87
C ALA A 254 -11.58 -8.80 2.66
N ARG A 255 -11.53 -9.27 1.41
CA ARG A 255 -11.09 -10.65 1.07
C ARG A 255 -9.67 -10.93 1.53
N THR A 256 -8.74 -9.99 1.25
CA THR A 256 -7.33 -10.17 1.64
C THR A 256 -7.17 -10.19 3.16
N LEU A 257 -7.97 -9.42 3.90
CA LEU A 257 -7.98 -9.45 5.37
C LEU A 257 -8.47 -10.81 5.90
N GLU A 258 -9.54 -11.37 5.32
CA GLU A 258 -10.05 -12.70 5.68
C GLU A 258 -8.98 -13.77 5.43
N GLU A 259 -8.28 -13.74 4.30
CA GLU A 259 -7.19 -14.67 3.98
C GLU A 259 -6.02 -14.56 4.97
N VAL A 260 -5.64 -13.35 5.36
CA VAL A 260 -4.58 -13.11 6.36
C VAL A 260 -4.99 -13.66 7.71
N THR A 261 -6.23 -13.41 8.14
CA THR A 261 -6.74 -13.85 9.45
C THR A 261 -6.80 -15.38 9.51
N THR A 262 -7.33 -16.03 8.49
CA THR A 262 -7.44 -17.50 8.42
C THR A 262 -6.07 -18.20 8.46
N ARG A 263 -5.04 -17.61 7.82
CA ARG A 263 -3.67 -18.15 7.85
C ARG A 263 -2.96 -17.98 9.18
N CYS A 264 -3.28 -16.93 9.94
CA CYS A 264 -2.69 -16.69 11.25
C CYS A 264 -3.22 -17.62 12.34
N ASP A 265 -4.45 -18.12 12.17
CA ASP A 265 -5.13 -19.00 13.13
C ASP A 265 -4.92 -20.49 12.84
N GLY A 266 -4.25 -20.86 11.73
CA GLY A 266 -4.02 -22.26 11.32
C GLY A 266 -2.80 -22.90 12.00
N PRO A 267 -2.81 -24.25 12.22
CA PRO A 267 -1.73 -24.98 12.88
C PRO A 267 -0.39 -25.03 12.11
N GLY A 268 -0.29 -24.35 10.96
CA GLY A 268 0.88 -24.28 10.09
C GLY A 268 1.49 -22.88 9.94
N ALA A 269 1.22 -21.93 10.84
CA ALA A 269 1.77 -20.58 10.77
C ALA A 269 3.30 -20.58 10.90
N GLY A 270 4.00 -20.39 9.77
CA GLY A 270 5.46 -20.29 9.74
C GLY A 270 6.01 -19.06 10.47
N PRO A 271 7.31 -19.00 10.76
CA PRO A 271 7.93 -17.92 11.56
C PRO A 271 7.73 -16.51 10.97
N SER A 272 7.50 -16.38 9.67
CA SER A 272 7.28 -15.09 9.00
C SER A 272 5.89 -14.47 9.28
N THR A 273 4.93 -15.24 9.80
CA THR A 273 3.57 -14.77 10.10
C THR A 273 3.34 -14.44 11.58
N ARG A 274 4.25 -14.85 12.47
CA ARG A 274 4.12 -14.70 13.94
C ARG A 274 4.11 -13.26 14.47
N GLY A 275 4.37 -12.26 13.65
CA GLY A 275 4.38 -10.84 14.06
C GLY A 275 3.19 -10.01 13.55
N VAL A 276 2.30 -10.58 12.75
CA VAL A 276 1.19 -9.83 12.16
C VAL A 276 -0.10 -10.08 12.94
N ASN A 277 -0.41 -9.19 13.88
CA ASN A 277 -1.72 -9.21 14.51
C ASN A 277 -2.76 -8.65 13.52
N ALA A 278 -3.50 -9.55 12.85
CA ALA A 278 -4.50 -9.22 11.84
C ALA A 278 -5.58 -8.26 12.41
N ARG A 279 -5.88 -8.36 13.69
CA ARG A 279 -6.83 -7.49 14.40
C ARG A 279 -6.32 -6.05 14.50
N VAL A 280 -5.04 -5.86 14.86
CA VAL A 280 -4.39 -4.54 14.90
C VAL A 280 -4.25 -3.95 13.49
N LEU A 281 -4.01 -4.78 12.49
CA LEU A 281 -3.95 -4.36 11.09
C LEU A 281 -5.32 -3.87 10.60
N ALA A 282 -6.39 -4.60 10.90
CA ALA A 282 -7.77 -4.22 10.58
C ALA A 282 -8.19 -2.92 11.29
N GLU A 283 -7.87 -2.76 12.57
CA GLU A 283 -8.15 -1.53 13.32
C GLU A 283 -7.41 -0.32 12.76
N LYS A 284 -6.15 -0.46 12.36
CA LYS A 284 -5.37 0.62 11.72
C LYS A 284 -5.89 0.98 10.33
N LEU A 285 -6.46 0.03 9.60
CA LEU A 285 -7.07 0.26 8.29
C LEU A 285 -8.44 0.93 8.41
N ASP A 286 -9.23 0.57 9.43
CA ASP A 286 -10.51 1.23 9.74
C ASP A 286 -10.29 2.68 10.23
N ALA A 287 -9.18 2.98 10.87
CA ALA A 287 -8.80 4.32 11.31
C ALA A 287 -8.23 5.20 10.16
N ALA A 288 -7.98 4.63 8.97
CA ALA A 288 -7.45 5.40 7.85
C ALA A 288 -8.49 6.42 7.33
N PRO A 289 -8.09 7.68 7.06
CA PRO A 289 -9.00 8.71 6.55
C PRO A 289 -9.69 8.25 5.26
N GLY A 290 -11.03 8.23 5.25
CA GLY A 290 -11.83 7.84 4.09
C GLY A 290 -12.45 6.45 4.13
N SER A 291 -12.33 5.69 5.22
CA SER A 291 -12.93 4.36 5.36
C SER A 291 -14.47 4.35 5.46
N GLY A 292 -15.12 5.51 5.54
CA GLY A 292 -16.61 5.64 5.45
C GLY A 292 -17.45 4.85 6.47
N ARG A 293 -16.83 4.09 7.38
CA ARG A 293 -17.51 3.46 8.48
C ARG A 293 -17.59 4.43 9.66
N PRO A 294 -18.78 4.72 10.19
CA PRO A 294 -18.89 5.49 11.42
C PRO A 294 -18.15 4.75 12.55
N PRO A 295 -17.47 5.47 13.46
CA PRO A 295 -16.78 4.85 14.57
C PRO A 295 -17.79 3.99 15.36
N ARG A 296 -17.47 2.71 15.56
CA ARG A 296 -18.26 1.86 16.46
C ARG A 296 -18.27 2.51 17.83
N ARG A 297 -19.43 2.96 18.25
CA ARG A 297 -19.62 3.45 19.63
C ARG A 297 -19.22 2.32 20.56
N SER A 298 -18.18 2.52 21.36
CA SER A 298 -17.84 1.66 22.47
C SER A 298 -19.03 1.66 23.43
N SER A 299 -19.77 0.56 23.50
CA SER A 299 -20.74 0.31 24.53
C SER A 299 -19.98 0.04 25.83
N SER A 300 -19.69 1.10 26.56
CA SER A 300 -19.32 0.98 27.98
C SER A 300 -20.56 0.50 28.77
N PRO A 301 -20.47 -0.57 29.56
CA PRO A 301 -21.54 -0.94 30.46
C PRO A 301 -21.65 0.14 31.53
N ARG A 302 -22.80 0.83 31.58
CA ARG A 302 -23.14 1.66 32.73
C ARG A 302 -23.26 0.73 33.94
N SER A 303 -22.31 0.85 34.87
CA SER A 303 -22.48 0.30 36.21
C SER A 303 -23.68 0.99 36.88
N ALA A 304 -24.75 0.22 37.11
CA ALA A 304 -25.78 0.60 38.06
C ALA A 304 -25.13 0.68 39.44
N ARG A 305 -25.21 1.83 40.06
CA ARG A 305 -25.12 1.98 41.53
C ARG A 305 -26.51 2.37 42.03
N THR A 306 -27.01 1.51 42.85
CA THR A 306 -28.08 1.73 43.86
C THR A 306 -27.79 2.95 44.71
#